data_ef5f190a49816d61f8463d731c3f4c18
#
_entry.id   ef5f190a49816d61f8463d731c3f4c18
#
_cell.length_a   1.000
_cell.length_b   1.000
_cell.length_c   1.000
_cell.angle_alpha   90.00
_cell.angle_beta   90.00
_cell.angle_gamma   90.00
#
_symmetry.space_group_name_H-M   'P 1'
#
loop_
_entity.id
_entity.type
_entity.pdbx_description
1 polymer ?
#
loop_
_entity_poly.entity_id
_entity_poly.type
_entity_poly.pdbx_seq_one_letter_code
_entity_poly.pdbx_strand_id
1 'polypeptide(L)'
;MRRKILLLLLLLCLLLTSCTVNPSGAYNKAVESFANGEYADAAQAFEKLGDYSNAPTYAAYSRGLVLYDQGQYIAAEPNFAQVRDFMYGETRYQYCHGHVQESEGQHAEAAATFLALGDYEDAATLYRYNNARYAEANNDYETALYDYQMAGDYSDAATRLDTLRTLVYDQAVLLMAQASYEDALHLFTMLGTYYDSAEQARICKQHFRDARYAEAEILYNNGDLQGAYDIFISLTGFSDATTRAEEIGQMLGIELPNVE
;
A
#
# COMPACT_ATOMS: atom_id res chain seq x y z
N MET A 1 -3.00 33.05 -72.37
CA MET A 1 -2.69 33.17 -70.92
C MET A 1 -3.93 33.37 -70.03
N ARG A 2 -4.83 34.29 -70.33
CA ARG A 2 -6.03 34.57 -69.48
C ARG A 2 -6.96 33.38 -69.23
N ARG A 3 -7.18 32.47 -70.21
CA ARG A 3 -8.03 31.27 -70.02
C ARG A 3 -7.41 30.22 -69.03
N LYS A 4 -6.09 30.08 -69.02
CA LYS A 4 -5.40 29.16 -68.11
C LYS A 4 -5.40 29.69 -66.69
N ILE A 5 -5.31 30.99 -66.50
CA ILE A 5 -5.39 31.65 -65.21
C ILE A 5 -6.80 31.55 -64.65
N LEU A 6 -7.85 31.68 -65.46
CA LEU A 6 -9.24 31.53 -65.04
C LEU A 6 -9.58 30.09 -64.59
N LEU A 7 -9.02 29.10 -65.34
CA LEU A 7 -9.17 27.68 -64.97
C LEU A 7 -8.42 27.34 -63.69
N LEU A 8 -7.23 27.92 -63.44
CA LEU A 8 -6.48 27.76 -62.23
C LEU A 8 -7.19 28.39 -61.02
N LEU A 9 -7.81 29.55 -61.19
CA LEU A 9 -8.63 30.22 -60.16
C LEU A 9 -9.93 29.47 -59.89
N LEU A 10 -10.58 28.89 -60.90
CA LEU A 10 -11.76 28.02 -60.70
C LEU A 10 -11.40 26.71 -60.02
N LEU A 11 -10.24 26.09 -60.31
CA LEU A 11 -9.75 24.91 -59.62
C LEU A 11 -9.35 25.22 -58.17
N LEU A 12 -8.78 26.40 -57.91
CA LEU A 12 -8.46 26.86 -56.57
C LEU A 12 -9.71 27.17 -55.75
N CYS A 13 -10.79 27.69 -56.36
CA CYS A 13 -12.09 27.89 -55.69
C CYS A 13 -12.82 26.57 -55.43
N LEU A 14 -12.62 25.54 -56.27
CA LEU A 14 -13.20 24.21 -56.06
C LEU A 14 -12.51 23.42 -54.94
N LEU A 15 -11.24 23.76 -54.61
CA LEU A 15 -10.52 23.17 -53.51
C LEU A 15 -10.87 23.85 -52.13
N LEU A 16 -11.60 24.98 -52.15
CA LEU A 16 -12.05 25.70 -50.96
C LEU A 16 -13.51 25.40 -50.57
N THR A 17 -14.18 24.46 -51.26
CA THR A 17 -15.37 23.85 -50.68
C THR A 17 -14.98 22.81 -49.61
N SER A 18 -14.21 23.27 -48.60
CA SER A 18 -14.26 22.58 -47.34
C SER A 18 -15.72 22.54 -46.94
N CYS A 19 -16.30 21.36 -46.84
CA CYS A 19 -17.56 21.16 -46.10
C CYS A 19 -17.44 22.00 -44.88
N THR A 20 -18.19 23.08 -44.76
CA THR A 20 -18.34 23.81 -43.49
C THR A 20 -19.13 22.87 -42.57
N VAL A 21 -18.39 21.93 -41.96
CA VAL A 21 -18.94 21.13 -40.88
C VAL A 21 -19.38 22.15 -39.86
N ASN A 22 -20.69 22.21 -39.60
CA ASN A 22 -21.19 23.05 -38.53
C ASN A 22 -20.52 22.59 -37.22
N PRO A 23 -19.53 23.34 -36.70
CA PRO A 23 -18.74 22.86 -35.54
C PRO A 23 -19.59 22.64 -34.32
N SER A 24 -20.70 23.40 -34.17
CA SER A 24 -21.64 23.20 -33.09
C SER A 24 -22.38 21.85 -33.21
N GLY A 25 -22.86 21.50 -34.39
CA GLY A 25 -23.52 20.21 -34.62
C GLY A 25 -22.57 19.02 -34.46
N ALA A 26 -21.34 19.16 -34.92
CA ALA A 26 -20.31 18.13 -34.73
C ALA A 26 -19.89 17.99 -33.27
N TYR A 27 -19.80 19.10 -32.53
CA TYR A 27 -19.52 19.10 -31.09
C TYR A 27 -20.63 18.39 -30.29
N ASN A 28 -21.89 18.69 -30.57
CA ASN A 28 -23.02 18.05 -29.90
C ASN A 28 -23.04 16.53 -30.14
N LYS A 29 -22.74 16.08 -31.36
CA LYS A 29 -22.59 14.64 -31.64
C LYS A 29 -21.44 13.99 -30.88
N ALA A 30 -20.31 14.68 -30.78
CA ALA A 30 -19.17 14.18 -29.99
C ALA A 30 -19.52 14.06 -28.49
N VAL A 31 -20.29 15.04 -27.95
CA VAL A 31 -20.81 14.96 -26.56
C VAL A 31 -21.78 13.80 -26.41
N GLU A 32 -22.62 13.52 -27.40
CA GLU A 32 -23.53 12.37 -27.39
C GLU A 32 -22.76 11.04 -27.39
N SER A 33 -21.75 10.86 -28.27
CA SER A 33 -20.89 9.68 -28.24
C SER A 33 -20.17 9.53 -26.89
N PHE A 34 -19.69 10.64 -26.31
CA PHE A 34 -19.08 10.61 -24.99
C PHE A 34 -20.07 10.17 -23.91
N ALA A 35 -21.29 10.69 -23.92
CA ALA A 35 -22.35 10.33 -22.96
C ALA A 35 -22.80 8.86 -23.10
N ASN A 36 -22.69 8.29 -24.30
CA ASN A 36 -22.98 6.88 -24.57
C ASN A 36 -21.83 5.94 -24.19
N GLY A 37 -20.68 6.46 -23.73
CA GLY A 37 -19.49 5.65 -23.40
C GLY A 37 -18.63 5.28 -24.61
N GLU A 38 -18.92 5.84 -25.79
CA GLU A 38 -18.18 5.63 -27.04
C GLU A 38 -16.90 6.50 -27.04
N TYR A 39 -16.02 6.30 -26.03
CA TYR A 39 -14.91 7.21 -25.74
C TYR A 39 -13.88 7.31 -26.88
N ALA A 40 -13.65 6.22 -27.61
CA ALA A 40 -12.73 6.24 -28.74
C ALA A 40 -13.25 7.13 -29.89
N ASP A 41 -14.55 7.02 -30.22
CA ASP A 41 -15.18 7.82 -31.26
C ASP A 41 -15.31 9.29 -30.82
N ALA A 42 -15.66 9.51 -29.56
CA ALA A 42 -15.73 10.83 -28.95
C ALA A 42 -14.36 11.53 -29.01
N ALA A 43 -13.26 10.86 -28.63
CA ALA A 43 -11.92 11.40 -28.68
C ALA A 43 -11.57 11.88 -30.10
N GLN A 44 -11.77 11.02 -31.10
CA GLN A 44 -11.50 11.38 -32.50
C GLN A 44 -12.37 12.54 -33.01
N ALA A 45 -13.65 12.56 -32.60
CA ALA A 45 -14.58 13.62 -33.00
C ALA A 45 -14.19 14.98 -32.39
N PHE A 46 -13.80 15.00 -31.10
CA PHE A 46 -13.33 16.20 -30.44
C PHE A 46 -11.97 16.66 -30.98
N GLU A 47 -11.04 15.78 -31.31
CA GLU A 47 -9.76 16.13 -31.96
C GLU A 47 -9.94 16.84 -33.31
N LYS A 48 -10.92 16.38 -34.10
CA LYS A 48 -11.23 17.03 -35.39
C LYS A 48 -11.80 18.44 -35.21
N LEU A 49 -12.35 18.75 -34.05
CA LEU A 49 -12.88 20.08 -33.74
C LEU A 49 -11.80 21.08 -33.29
N GLY A 50 -10.57 20.61 -33.03
CA GLY A 50 -9.47 21.46 -32.59
C GLY A 50 -9.86 22.25 -31.33
N ASP A 51 -9.62 23.56 -31.37
CA ASP A 51 -9.84 24.45 -30.21
C ASP A 51 -11.31 24.91 -30.04
N TYR A 52 -12.26 24.23 -30.73
CA TYR A 52 -13.66 24.60 -30.59
C TYR A 52 -14.22 24.27 -29.21
N SER A 53 -14.64 25.30 -28.45
CA SER A 53 -15.23 25.15 -27.11
C SER A 53 -14.33 24.31 -26.18
N ASN A 54 -14.89 23.33 -25.49
CA ASN A 54 -14.14 22.41 -24.62
C ASN A 54 -13.67 21.11 -25.34
N ALA A 55 -13.60 21.11 -26.67
CA ALA A 55 -13.19 19.94 -27.43
C ALA A 55 -11.81 19.37 -27.03
N PRO A 56 -10.77 20.19 -26.82
CA PRO A 56 -9.48 19.68 -26.36
C PRO A 56 -9.55 18.94 -25.02
N THR A 57 -10.33 19.47 -24.08
CA THR A 57 -10.54 18.88 -22.75
C THR A 57 -11.27 17.54 -22.84
N TYR A 58 -12.37 17.50 -23.61
CA TYR A 58 -13.09 16.26 -23.85
C TYR A 58 -12.24 15.23 -24.60
N ALA A 59 -11.43 15.66 -25.56
CA ALA A 59 -10.54 14.75 -26.32
C ALA A 59 -9.51 14.10 -25.41
N ALA A 60 -8.82 14.89 -24.56
CA ALA A 60 -7.86 14.37 -23.59
C ALA A 60 -8.53 13.43 -22.59
N TYR A 61 -9.66 13.84 -22.01
CA TYR A 61 -10.37 13.02 -21.05
C TYR A 61 -10.87 11.71 -21.65
N SER A 62 -11.43 11.73 -22.88
CA SER A 62 -11.87 10.53 -23.59
C SER A 62 -10.74 9.57 -23.93
N ARG A 63 -9.57 10.07 -24.35
CA ARG A 63 -8.36 9.23 -24.55
C ARG A 63 -7.92 8.59 -23.26
N GLY A 64 -7.92 9.36 -22.15
CA GLY A 64 -7.62 8.84 -20.82
C GLY A 64 -8.55 7.69 -20.46
N LEU A 65 -9.87 7.85 -20.68
CA LEU A 65 -10.86 6.80 -20.40
C LEU A 65 -10.64 5.53 -21.24
N VAL A 66 -10.34 5.66 -22.54
CA VAL A 66 -10.05 4.50 -23.40
C VAL A 66 -8.90 3.66 -22.84
N LEU A 67 -7.83 4.31 -22.40
CA LEU A 67 -6.67 3.63 -21.84
C LEU A 67 -6.95 3.07 -20.46
N TYR A 68 -7.69 3.82 -19.66
CA TYR A 68 -8.10 3.44 -18.30
C TYR A 68 -8.96 2.18 -18.30
N ASP A 69 -9.98 2.11 -19.18
CA ASP A 69 -10.87 0.96 -19.33
C ASP A 69 -10.13 -0.30 -19.82
N GLN A 70 -8.96 -0.12 -20.45
CA GLN A 70 -8.05 -1.20 -20.86
C GLN A 70 -7.05 -1.60 -19.76
N GLY A 71 -7.10 -0.99 -18.59
CA GLY A 71 -6.12 -1.20 -17.53
C GLY A 71 -4.73 -0.60 -17.81
N GLN A 72 -4.62 0.26 -18.85
CA GLN A 72 -3.35 0.89 -19.25
C GLN A 72 -3.13 2.20 -18.48
N TYR A 73 -3.09 2.11 -17.13
CA TYR A 73 -3.09 3.26 -16.25
C TYR A 73 -1.89 4.18 -16.44
N ILE A 74 -0.69 3.62 -16.68
CA ILE A 74 0.54 4.41 -16.93
C ILE A 74 0.39 5.24 -18.22
N ALA A 75 -0.23 4.69 -19.24
CA ALA A 75 -0.46 5.41 -20.51
C ALA A 75 -1.65 6.39 -20.40
N ALA A 76 -2.60 6.15 -19.50
CA ALA A 76 -3.75 7.02 -19.25
C ALA A 76 -3.37 8.29 -18.46
N GLU A 77 -2.40 8.20 -17.57
CA GLU A 77 -1.98 9.27 -16.65
C GLU A 77 -1.76 10.62 -17.34
N PRO A 78 -0.94 10.75 -18.40
CA PRO A 78 -0.67 12.04 -19.04
C PRO A 78 -1.90 12.67 -19.70
N ASN A 79 -2.93 11.89 -20.01
CA ASN A 79 -4.18 12.42 -20.54
C ASN A 79 -5.02 13.05 -19.41
N PHE A 80 -5.14 12.38 -18.26
CA PHE A 80 -5.85 12.94 -17.10
C PHE A 80 -5.09 14.11 -16.46
N ALA A 81 -3.75 14.10 -16.50
CA ALA A 81 -2.92 15.20 -16.01
C ALA A 81 -3.25 16.56 -16.68
N GLN A 82 -3.68 16.54 -17.95
CA GLN A 82 -4.07 17.75 -18.69
C GLN A 82 -5.44 18.27 -18.28
N VAL A 83 -6.27 17.46 -17.62
CA VAL A 83 -7.70 17.74 -17.39
C VAL A 83 -8.15 17.40 -15.96
N ARG A 84 -7.28 17.65 -15.00
CA ARG A 84 -7.52 17.29 -13.58
C ARG A 84 -8.77 17.93 -13.02
N ASP A 85 -9.07 19.17 -13.40
CA ASP A 85 -10.24 19.93 -12.94
C ASP A 85 -11.53 19.54 -13.68
N PHE A 86 -11.46 18.61 -14.64
CA PHE A 86 -12.61 18.22 -15.46
C PHE A 86 -13.20 16.89 -15.00
N MET A 87 -14.51 16.89 -14.67
CA MET A 87 -15.24 15.70 -14.19
C MET A 87 -14.48 15.00 -13.03
N TYR A 88 -14.14 13.71 -13.22
CA TYR A 88 -13.34 12.92 -12.27
C TYR A 88 -11.87 12.88 -12.64
N GLY A 89 -11.37 13.89 -13.34
CA GLY A 89 -10.00 13.96 -13.87
C GLY A 89 -8.95 13.83 -12.77
N GLU A 90 -9.14 14.53 -11.65
CA GLU A 90 -8.22 14.47 -10.52
C GLU A 90 -8.13 13.07 -9.92
N THR A 91 -9.26 12.46 -9.62
CA THR A 91 -9.29 11.11 -9.01
C THR A 91 -8.65 10.07 -9.93
N ARG A 92 -8.98 10.12 -11.23
CA ARG A 92 -8.38 9.22 -12.24
C ARG A 92 -6.90 9.49 -12.44
N TYR A 93 -6.50 10.76 -12.43
CA TYR A 93 -5.09 11.12 -12.47
C TYR A 93 -4.34 10.51 -11.30
N GLN A 94 -4.82 10.70 -10.06
CA GLN A 94 -4.17 10.18 -8.86
C GLN A 94 -4.08 8.65 -8.90
N TYR A 95 -5.15 7.97 -9.32
CA TYR A 95 -5.13 6.52 -9.43
C TYR A 95 -4.09 6.03 -10.46
N CYS A 96 -4.05 6.63 -11.65
CA CYS A 96 -3.06 6.32 -12.67
C CYS A 96 -1.64 6.68 -12.20
N HIS A 97 -1.47 7.81 -11.50
CA HIS A 97 -0.20 8.26 -10.96
C HIS A 97 0.35 7.31 -9.90
N GLY A 98 -0.50 6.76 -9.03
CA GLY A 98 -0.13 5.69 -8.10
C GLY A 98 0.47 4.47 -8.81
N HIS A 99 -0.12 4.05 -9.95
CA HIS A 99 0.44 2.98 -10.76
C HIS A 99 1.78 3.35 -11.44
N VAL A 100 1.98 4.62 -11.81
CA VAL A 100 3.30 5.10 -12.28
C VAL A 100 4.32 4.96 -11.16
N GLN A 101 4.02 5.49 -9.97
CA GLN A 101 4.89 5.40 -8.79
C GLN A 101 5.24 3.95 -8.43
N GLU A 102 4.24 3.05 -8.45
CA GLU A 102 4.45 1.62 -8.22
C GLU A 102 5.43 1.02 -9.25
N SER A 103 5.23 1.31 -10.54
CA SER A 103 6.08 0.82 -11.63
C SER A 103 7.52 1.31 -11.55
N GLU A 104 7.74 2.47 -10.95
CA GLU A 104 9.05 3.07 -10.70
C GLU A 104 9.68 2.60 -9.38
N GLY A 105 8.97 1.76 -8.61
CA GLY A 105 9.43 1.26 -7.32
C GLY A 105 9.34 2.28 -6.18
N GLN A 106 8.61 3.39 -6.38
CA GLN A 106 8.35 4.43 -5.37
C GLN A 106 7.21 3.99 -4.45
N HIS A 107 7.44 2.89 -3.72
CA HIS A 107 6.37 2.22 -2.99
C HIS A 107 5.78 3.04 -1.83
N ALA A 108 6.59 3.90 -1.18
CA ALA A 108 6.08 4.77 -0.12
C ALA A 108 5.10 5.83 -0.68
N GLU A 109 5.46 6.44 -1.81
CA GLU A 109 4.65 7.43 -2.50
C GLU A 109 3.40 6.80 -3.10
N ALA A 110 3.52 5.64 -3.74
CA ALA A 110 2.39 4.88 -4.27
C ALA A 110 1.40 4.52 -3.15
N ALA A 111 1.88 4.02 -2.01
CA ALA A 111 1.05 3.72 -0.86
C ALA A 111 0.30 4.97 -0.37
N ALA A 112 0.98 6.11 -0.25
CA ALA A 112 0.34 7.35 0.17
C ALA A 112 -0.73 7.81 -0.83
N THR A 113 -0.47 7.69 -2.14
CA THR A 113 -1.41 8.05 -3.20
C THR A 113 -2.66 7.16 -3.16
N PHE A 114 -2.50 5.84 -3.07
CA PHE A 114 -3.63 4.91 -3.01
C PHE A 114 -4.41 5.02 -1.70
N LEU A 115 -3.73 5.26 -0.57
CA LEU A 115 -4.40 5.51 0.71
C LEU A 115 -5.32 6.74 0.64
N ALA A 116 -4.88 7.82 -0.01
CA ALA A 116 -5.68 9.03 -0.19
C ALA A 116 -6.91 8.83 -1.07
N LEU A 117 -6.93 7.82 -1.93
CA LEU A 117 -8.05 7.45 -2.78
C LEU A 117 -9.14 6.64 -2.05
N GLY A 118 -8.81 6.07 -0.89
CA GLY A 118 -9.79 5.32 -0.07
C GLY A 118 -10.39 4.13 -0.81
N ASP A 119 -11.72 4.15 -0.95
CA ASP A 119 -12.49 3.04 -1.56
C ASP A 119 -12.61 3.15 -3.09
N TYR A 120 -11.79 4.01 -3.73
CA TYR A 120 -11.83 4.15 -5.19
C TYR A 120 -11.21 2.92 -5.86
N GLU A 121 -11.98 2.22 -6.72
CA GLU A 121 -11.56 1.00 -7.43
C GLU A 121 -10.91 -0.02 -6.44
N ASP A 122 -9.72 -0.49 -6.73
CA ASP A 122 -8.94 -1.39 -5.86
C ASP A 122 -7.81 -0.67 -5.08
N ALA A 123 -7.90 0.66 -4.92
CA ALA A 123 -6.89 1.48 -4.26
C ALA A 123 -6.51 0.98 -2.86
N ALA A 124 -7.47 0.42 -2.10
CA ALA A 124 -7.19 -0.17 -0.80
C ALA A 124 -6.22 -1.36 -0.89
N THR A 125 -6.39 -2.23 -1.90
CA THR A 125 -5.49 -3.38 -2.15
C THR A 125 -4.11 -2.91 -2.62
N LEU A 126 -4.08 -1.92 -3.52
CA LEU A 126 -2.85 -1.30 -4.03
C LEU A 126 -2.06 -0.61 -2.92
N TYR A 127 -2.76 0.09 -2.02
CA TYR A 127 -2.15 0.64 -0.80
C TYR A 127 -1.46 -0.45 0.01
N ARG A 128 -2.18 -1.56 0.33
CA ARG A 128 -1.63 -2.66 1.12
C ARG A 128 -0.38 -3.26 0.50
N TYR A 129 -0.42 -3.54 -0.80
CA TYR A 129 0.74 -4.08 -1.50
C TYR A 129 1.94 -3.14 -1.44
N ASN A 130 1.75 -1.87 -1.78
CA ASN A 130 2.84 -0.90 -1.81
C ASN A 130 3.38 -0.60 -0.40
N ASN A 131 2.50 -0.53 0.62
CA ASN A 131 2.95 -0.36 2.00
C ASN A 131 3.75 -1.57 2.49
N ALA A 132 3.34 -2.80 2.13
CA ALA A 132 4.10 -4.00 2.43
C ALA A 132 5.49 -4.00 1.79
N ARG A 133 5.59 -3.58 0.51
CA ARG A 133 6.87 -3.45 -0.22
C ARG A 133 7.80 -2.44 0.45
N TYR A 134 7.25 -1.31 0.88
CA TYR A 134 7.99 -0.29 1.63
C TYR A 134 8.44 -0.82 3.00
N ALA A 135 7.55 -1.45 3.77
CA ALA A 135 7.85 -2.02 5.07
C ALA A 135 8.92 -3.12 4.99
N GLU A 136 8.82 -4.04 4.01
CA GLU A 136 9.81 -5.08 3.75
C GLU A 136 11.21 -4.49 3.51
N ALA A 137 11.29 -3.44 2.67
CA ALA A 137 12.55 -2.76 2.38
C ALA A 137 13.19 -2.08 3.61
N ASN A 138 12.38 -1.75 4.62
CA ASN A 138 12.82 -1.15 5.88
C ASN A 138 12.94 -2.17 7.04
N ASN A 139 12.80 -3.47 6.75
CA ASN A 139 12.80 -4.56 7.74
C ASN A 139 11.69 -4.45 8.80
N ASP A 140 10.63 -3.72 8.52
CA ASP A 140 9.39 -3.72 9.32
C ASP A 140 8.55 -4.95 8.91
N TYR A 141 8.97 -6.10 9.43
CA TYR A 141 8.38 -7.38 9.05
C TYR A 141 6.94 -7.54 9.53
N GLU A 142 6.58 -6.92 10.64
CA GLU A 142 5.22 -6.98 11.19
C GLU A 142 4.23 -6.32 10.22
N THR A 143 4.51 -5.08 9.83
CA THR A 143 3.71 -4.36 8.84
C THR A 143 3.71 -5.08 7.50
N ALA A 144 4.88 -5.55 7.03
CA ALA A 144 5.00 -6.22 5.74
C ALA A 144 4.17 -7.51 5.67
N LEU A 145 4.26 -8.38 6.68
CA LEU A 145 3.49 -9.63 6.76
C LEU A 145 1.99 -9.38 6.77
N TYR A 146 1.54 -8.41 7.58
CA TYR A 146 0.13 -8.04 7.66
C TYR A 146 -0.39 -7.50 6.34
N ASP A 147 0.33 -6.55 5.73
CA ASP A 147 -0.14 -5.87 4.53
C ASP A 147 -0.04 -6.75 3.28
N TYR A 148 0.97 -7.63 3.14
CA TYR A 148 0.95 -8.65 2.08
C TYR A 148 -0.22 -9.61 2.23
N GLN A 149 -0.55 -10.01 3.45
CA GLN A 149 -1.72 -10.86 3.68
C GLN A 149 -3.02 -10.16 3.27
N MET A 150 -3.15 -8.85 3.55
CA MET A 150 -4.32 -8.05 3.17
C MET A 150 -4.36 -7.72 1.68
N ALA A 151 -3.21 -7.65 1.00
CA ALA A 151 -3.12 -7.48 -0.46
C ALA A 151 -3.54 -8.76 -1.23
N GLY A 152 -3.50 -9.92 -0.56
CA GLY A 152 -3.98 -11.20 -1.11
C GLY A 152 -3.23 -11.64 -2.37
N ASP A 153 -3.98 -11.81 -3.46
CA ASP A 153 -3.41 -12.30 -4.73
C ASP A 153 -2.91 -11.18 -5.65
N TYR A 154 -2.87 -9.93 -5.15
CA TYR A 154 -2.38 -8.83 -5.98
C TYR A 154 -0.89 -8.99 -6.29
N SER A 155 -0.55 -8.92 -7.59
CA SER A 155 0.84 -9.03 -8.08
C SER A 155 1.58 -10.25 -7.52
N ASP A 156 2.71 -10.07 -6.85
CA ASP A 156 3.50 -11.13 -6.21
C ASP A 156 3.33 -11.18 -4.68
N ALA A 157 2.28 -10.53 -4.12
CA ALA A 157 2.08 -10.40 -2.67
C ALA A 157 2.06 -11.74 -1.95
N ALA A 158 1.34 -12.74 -2.46
CA ALA A 158 1.28 -14.07 -1.86
C ALA A 158 2.66 -14.76 -1.82
N THR A 159 3.44 -14.64 -2.89
CA THR A 159 4.80 -15.21 -2.96
C THR A 159 5.76 -14.50 -2.00
N ARG A 160 5.66 -13.16 -1.91
CA ARG A 160 6.46 -12.38 -0.96
C ARG A 160 6.12 -12.70 0.48
N LEU A 161 4.83 -12.83 0.78
CA LEU A 161 4.36 -13.21 2.10
C LEU A 161 4.97 -14.53 2.55
N ASP A 162 4.96 -15.56 1.70
CA ASP A 162 5.53 -16.87 2.03
C ASP A 162 7.06 -16.81 2.20
N THR A 163 7.74 -16.09 1.30
CA THR A 163 9.19 -15.85 1.40
C THR A 163 9.55 -15.12 2.70
N LEU A 164 8.79 -14.08 3.04
CA LEU A 164 9.05 -13.30 4.25
C LEU A 164 8.77 -14.10 5.52
N ARG A 165 7.70 -14.90 5.54
CA ARG A 165 7.41 -15.82 6.65
C ARG A 165 8.56 -16.79 6.89
N THR A 166 9.10 -17.36 5.82
CA THR A 166 10.27 -18.26 5.91
C THR A 166 11.49 -17.53 6.48
N LEU A 167 11.78 -16.34 5.98
CA LEU A 167 12.91 -15.53 6.46
C LEU A 167 12.79 -15.21 7.97
N VAL A 168 11.62 -14.77 8.40
CA VAL A 168 11.36 -14.42 9.81
C VAL A 168 11.43 -15.67 10.69
N TYR A 169 10.93 -16.81 10.21
CA TYR A 169 11.02 -18.08 10.93
C TYR A 169 12.49 -18.52 11.13
N ASP A 170 13.30 -18.50 10.07
CA ASP A 170 14.71 -18.86 10.14
C ASP A 170 15.49 -17.94 11.09
N GLN A 171 15.18 -16.65 11.09
CA GLN A 171 15.75 -15.69 12.03
C GLN A 171 15.34 -15.99 13.48
N ALA A 172 14.07 -16.34 13.73
CA ALA A 172 13.60 -16.71 15.06
C ALA A 172 14.31 -17.97 15.58
N VAL A 173 14.50 -18.98 14.74
CA VAL A 173 15.26 -20.21 15.07
C VAL A 173 16.71 -19.88 15.43
N LEU A 174 17.35 -18.98 14.66
CA LEU A 174 18.71 -18.53 14.95
C LEU A 174 18.82 -17.82 16.30
N LEU A 175 17.90 -16.91 16.61
CA LEU A 175 17.83 -16.19 17.88
C LEU A 175 17.62 -17.15 19.06
N MET A 176 16.75 -18.14 18.88
CA MET A 176 16.52 -19.18 19.89
C MET A 176 17.82 -19.99 20.14
N ALA A 177 18.56 -20.36 19.10
CA ALA A 177 19.83 -21.06 19.22
C ALA A 177 20.92 -20.21 19.93
N GLN A 178 20.83 -18.88 19.86
CA GLN A 178 21.68 -17.91 20.56
C GLN A 178 21.21 -17.61 21.98
N ALA A 179 20.14 -18.27 22.45
CA ALA A 179 19.47 -18.01 23.73
C ALA A 179 18.86 -16.61 23.86
N SER A 180 18.67 -15.88 22.73
CA SER A 180 17.92 -14.62 22.69
C SER A 180 16.41 -14.92 22.66
N TYR A 181 15.92 -15.51 23.75
CA TYR A 181 14.56 -16.06 23.80
C TYR A 181 13.45 -15.00 23.70
N GLU A 182 13.69 -13.78 24.16
CA GLU A 182 12.72 -12.69 24.08
C GLU A 182 12.51 -12.27 22.62
N ASP A 183 13.60 -12.05 21.88
CA ASP A 183 13.54 -11.67 20.48
C ASP A 183 12.97 -12.81 19.61
N ALA A 184 13.37 -14.06 19.89
CA ALA A 184 12.82 -15.23 19.23
C ALA A 184 11.30 -15.38 19.49
N LEU A 185 10.86 -15.18 20.74
CA LEU A 185 9.45 -15.19 21.11
C LEU A 185 8.65 -14.16 20.32
N HIS A 186 9.17 -12.94 20.17
CA HIS A 186 8.53 -11.88 19.41
C HIS A 186 8.30 -12.32 17.96
N LEU A 187 9.34 -12.83 17.28
CA LEU A 187 9.23 -13.26 15.88
C LEU A 187 8.31 -14.48 15.71
N PHE A 188 8.39 -15.49 16.55
CA PHE A 188 7.49 -16.64 16.49
C PHE A 188 6.02 -16.23 16.78
N THR A 189 5.79 -15.26 17.67
CA THR A 189 4.45 -14.74 17.94
C THR A 189 3.87 -14.01 16.72
N MET A 190 4.69 -13.22 16.04
CA MET A 190 4.34 -12.54 14.79
C MET A 190 3.92 -13.52 13.69
N LEU A 191 4.61 -14.66 13.59
CA LEU A 191 4.31 -15.71 12.61
C LEU A 191 3.03 -16.50 12.92
N GLY A 192 2.58 -16.49 14.16
CA GLY A 192 1.32 -17.14 14.58
C GLY A 192 1.30 -18.64 14.31
N THR A 193 0.50 -19.07 13.34
CA THR A 193 0.32 -20.50 13.00
C THR A 193 1.24 -21.00 11.89
N TYR A 194 2.21 -20.19 11.45
CA TYR A 194 3.13 -20.60 10.39
C TYR A 194 4.09 -21.70 10.91
N TYR A 195 4.14 -22.85 10.25
CA TYR A 195 4.82 -24.06 10.73
C TYR A 195 4.47 -24.38 12.19
N ASP A 196 5.48 -24.52 13.04
CA ASP A 196 5.35 -24.78 14.48
C ASP A 196 5.60 -23.53 15.34
N SER A 197 5.52 -22.33 14.77
CA SER A 197 5.83 -21.04 15.42
C SER A 197 5.13 -20.87 16.77
N ALA A 198 3.86 -21.26 16.86
CA ALA A 198 3.11 -21.17 18.12
C ALA A 198 3.73 -22.02 19.25
N GLU A 199 4.21 -23.22 18.93
CA GLU A 199 4.90 -24.09 19.90
C GLU A 199 6.29 -23.55 20.22
N GLN A 200 7.04 -23.06 19.25
CA GLN A 200 8.34 -22.44 19.47
C GLN A 200 8.22 -21.16 20.32
N ALA A 201 7.19 -20.35 20.11
CA ALA A 201 6.87 -19.19 20.96
C ALA A 201 6.63 -19.61 22.41
N ARG A 202 5.89 -20.72 22.64
CA ARG A 202 5.65 -21.27 23.98
C ARG A 202 6.97 -21.72 24.64
N ILE A 203 7.83 -22.38 23.90
CA ILE A 203 9.15 -22.84 24.39
C ILE A 203 10.04 -21.62 24.71
N CYS A 204 10.14 -20.64 23.83
CA CYS A 204 10.90 -19.40 24.06
C CYS A 204 10.40 -18.66 25.31
N LYS A 205 9.08 -18.55 25.47
CA LYS A 205 8.46 -17.92 26.65
C LYS A 205 8.86 -18.63 27.94
N GLN A 206 8.92 -19.98 27.92
CA GLN A 206 9.33 -20.75 29.09
C GLN A 206 10.80 -20.48 29.42
N HIS A 207 11.71 -20.59 28.46
CA HIS A 207 13.14 -20.33 28.65
C HIS A 207 13.42 -18.88 29.10
N PHE A 208 12.70 -17.90 28.54
CA PHE A 208 12.81 -16.50 28.96
C PHE A 208 12.43 -16.35 30.45
N ARG A 209 11.32 -16.96 30.87
CA ARG A 209 10.87 -16.91 32.27
C ARG A 209 11.85 -17.63 33.22
N ASP A 210 12.36 -18.79 32.83
CA ASP A 210 13.37 -19.52 33.59
C ASP A 210 14.64 -18.67 33.77
N ALA A 211 15.13 -18.04 32.72
CA ALA A 211 16.31 -17.16 32.79
C ALA A 211 16.07 -15.93 33.68
N ARG A 212 14.93 -15.28 33.55
CA ARG A 212 14.56 -14.12 34.39
C ARG A 212 14.39 -14.51 35.85
N TYR A 213 13.83 -15.69 36.11
CA TYR A 213 13.73 -16.21 37.51
C TYR A 213 15.12 -16.45 38.11
N ALA A 214 16.02 -17.10 37.36
CA ALA A 214 17.40 -17.33 37.82
C ALA A 214 18.15 -16.00 38.08
N GLU A 215 17.95 -14.99 37.25
CA GLU A 215 18.49 -13.63 37.46
C GLU A 215 17.97 -13.03 38.77
N ALA A 216 16.68 -13.12 39.03
CA ALA A 216 16.09 -12.61 40.27
C ALA A 216 16.68 -13.30 41.51
N GLU A 217 16.91 -14.62 41.47
CA GLU A 217 17.56 -15.36 42.55
C GLU A 217 19.01 -14.89 42.77
N ILE A 218 19.75 -14.60 41.70
CA ILE A 218 21.12 -14.06 41.81
C ILE A 218 21.10 -12.68 42.46
N LEU A 219 20.19 -11.79 42.06
CA LEU A 219 20.05 -10.46 42.70
C LEU A 219 19.69 -10.54 44.16
N TYR A 220 18.73 -11.39 44.48
CA TYR A 220 18.34 -11.65 45.88
C TYR A 220 19.52 -12.10 46.74
N ASN A 221 20.29 -13.10 46.25
CA ASN A 221 21.45 -13.64 46.97
C ASN A 221 22.59 -12.63 47.14
N ASN A 222 22.67 -11.65 46.20
CA ASN A 222 23.66 -10.56 46.28
C ASN A 222 23.20 -9.37 47.14
N GLY A 223 21.96 -9.43 47.69
CA GLY A 223 21.38 -8.39 48.53
C GLY A 223 20.70 -7.25 47.76
N ASP A 224 20.60 -7.34 46.41
CA ASP A 224 19.81 -6.42 45.61
C ASP A 224 18.34 -6.82 45.64
N LEU A 225 17.70 -6.50 46.81
CA LEU A 225 16.32 -6.85 47.04
C LEU A 225 15.34 -6.13 46.10
N GLN A 226 15.63 -4.87 45.73
CA GLN A 226 14.77 -4.11 44.80
C GLN A 226 14.80 -4.71 43.40
N GLY A 227 15.99 -5.00 42.89
CA GLY A 227 16.14 -5.62 41.58
C GLY A 227 15.49 -7.00 41.50
N ALA A 228 15.65 -7.83 42.58
CA ALA A 228 14.97 -9.12 42.67
C ALA A 228 13.44 -8.98 42.71
N TYR A 229 12.91 -8.05 43.51
CA TYR A 229 11.49 -7.77 43.61
C TYR A 229 10.87 -7.40 42.26
N ASP A 230 11.51 -6.46 41.52
CA ASP A 230 11.03 -5.98 40.23
C ASP A 230 10.93 -7.10 39.19
N ILE A 231 11.86 -8.07 39.25
CA ILE A 231 11.80 -9.24 38.34
C ILE A 231 10.74 -10.24 38.84
N PHE A 232 10.69 -10.62 40.12
CA PHE A 232 9.73 -11.58 40.58
C PHE A 232 8.28 -11.11 40.43
N ILE A 233 7.98 -9.81 40.62
CA ILE A 233 6.65 -9.26 40.38
C ILE A 233 6.25 -9.33 38.90
N SER A 234 7.21 -9.15 37.99
CA SER A 234 6.99 -9.28 36.52
C SER A 234 6.70 -10.74 36.12
N LEU A 235 7.10 -11.72 36.96
CA LEU A 235 6.92 -13.15 36.72
C LEU A 235 5.70 -13.72 37.53
N THR A 236 4.78 -12.88 37.98
CA THR A 236 3.60 -13.32 38.73
C THR A 236 2.90 -14.49 38.03
N GLY A 237 2.62 -15.56 38.81
CA GLY A 237 2.02 -16.81 38.34
C GLY A 237 3.02 -17.78 37.67
N PHE A 238 4.31 -17.50 37.73
CA PHE A 238 5.36 -18.40 37.26
C PHE A 238 6.11 -18.99 38.48
N SER A 239 6.18 -20.31 38.59
CA SER A 239 6.78 -20.99 39.75
C SER A 239 6.24 -20.42 41.08
N ASP A 240 7.11 -20.07 42.02
CA ASP A 240 6.84 -19.40 43.27
C ASP A 240 7.16 -17.88 43.24
N ALA A 241 7.34 -17.29 42.06
CA ALA A 241 7.73 -15.89 41.92
C ALA A 241 6.79 -14.91 42.67
N THR A 242 5.50 -15.19 42.67
CA THR A 242 4.52 -14.38 43.43
C THR A 242 4.86 -14.38 44.91
N THR A 243 5.09 -15.55 45.50
CA THR A 243 5.45 -15.68 46.92
C THR A 243 6.79 -15.00 47.21
N ARG A 244 7.77 -15.16 46.33
CA ARG A 244 9.09 -14.49 46.44
C ARG A 244 8.94 -12.98 46.40
N ALA A 245 8.12 -12.43 45.48
CA ALA A 245 7.83 -10.99 45.42
C ALA A 245 7.15 -10.51 46.73
N GLU A 246 6.21 -11.27 47.29
CA GLU A 246 5.56 -10.93 48.54
C GLU A 246 6.53 -10.87 49.71
N GLU A 247 7.39 -11.88 49.86
CA GLU A 247 8.41 -11.94 50.92
C GLU A 247 9.39 -10.75 50.83
N ILE A 248 9.90 -10.47 49.63
CA ILE A 248 10.85 -9.37 49.40
C ILE A 248 10.14 -8.00 49.58
N GLY A 249 8.91 -7.85 49.09
CA GLY A 249 8.10 -6.64 49.27
C GLY A 249 7.91 -6.30 50.76
N GLN A 250 7.65 -7.30 51.61
CA GLN A 250 7.60 -7.12 53.09
C GLN A 250 8.94 -6.62 53.65
N MET A 251 10.07 -7.19 53.20
CA MET A 251 11.40 -6.74 53.61
C MET A 251 11.70 -5.29 53.19
N LEU A 252 11.20 -4.87 52.06
CA LEU A 252 11.34 -3.51 51.50
C LEU A 252 10.31 -2.51 52.07
N GLY A 253 9.28 -2.98 52.80
CA GLY A 253 8.18 -2.15 53.29
C GLY A 253 7.23 -1.70 52.15
N ILE A 254 7.14 -2.45 51.06
CA ILE A 254 6.27 -2.20 49.92
C ILE A 254 4.90 -2.89 50.19
N GLU A 255 3.82 -2.11 50.18
CA GLU A 255 2.47 -2.70 50.15
C GLU A 255 2.18 -3.24 48.76
N LEU A 256 1.90 -4.54 48.67
CA LEU A 256 1.51 -5.13 47.37
C LEU A 256 0.17 -4.56 46.90
N PRO A 257 0.00 -4.27 45.61
CA PRO A 257 -1.33 -3.94 45.07
C PRO A 257 -2.25 -5.15 45.31
N ASN A 258 -3.40 -4.91 45.93
CA ASN A 258 -4.42 -5.95 46.10
C ASN A 258 -4.78 -6.51 44.72
N VAL A 259 -4.42 -7.79 44.48
CA VAL A 259 -4.86 -8.53 43.30
C VAL A 259 -6.28 -8.99 43.63
N GLU A 260 -7.28 -8.19 43.14
CA GLU A 260 -8.68 -8.62 43.07
C GLU A 260 -8.94 -9.61 41.94
#